data_83be937b2b5e49d45745e532c03ce11a
#
_entry.id   83be937b2b5e49d45745e532c03ce11a
#
_cell.length_a   1.000
_cell.length_b   1.000
_cell.length_c   1.000
_cell.angle_alpha   90.00
_cell.angle_beta   90.00
_cell.angle_gamma   90.00
#
_symmetry.space_group_name_H-M   'P 1'
#
loop_
_entity.id
_entity.type
_entity.pdbx_description
1 polymer ?
#
loop_
_entity_poly.entity_id
_entity_poly.type
_entity_poly.pdbx_seq_one_letter_code
_entity_poly.pdbx_strand_id
1 'polypeptide(L)'
;MQYLYDLNDPKNFIEQVDMKRPDGRVFEHQHTILMPENPRRNFCMTDSIMLKSPEGSPPAMHVHRESYEIFFVDSGGMDSYVNGQKAYVKPGSILFYQPFQAHGAYFHENVKFRGFFHDRPYYEEGDAYFLLHSSNPDFLLDPELPLDNLPMKDFIDRETPYNYKEVPPEQCSCIRHRERPMAQFNLEGGCTAKMLTGRWENSGLCEMWCFEMKKGFSAESDKYPKITDLYYVTEGEIKFRVYNEEFIAKTEHVVKIPRWTPRRFEALTDAVMYDVGGMPMWYSYFLDRESIHGLAPERAKDPKTWETLRKKFDIHYKL
;
A
#
# COMPACT_ATOMS: atom_id res chain seq x y z
N MET A 1 -12.44 19.64 7.69
CA MET A 1 -11.56 18.42 7.85
C MET A 1 -10.62 18.42 6.66
N GLN A 2 -9.35 18.10 6.85
CA GLN A 2 -8.41 18.05 5.72
C GLN A 2 -8.58 16.73 4.97
N TYR A 3 -8.83 16.80 3.67
CA TYR A 3 -8.96 15.64 2.79
C TYR A 3 -7.76 15.48 1.86
N LEU A 4 -7.09 16.57 1.50
CA LEU A 4 -6.00 16.62 0.54
C LEU A 4 -4.67 16.90 1.25
N TYR A 5 -3.68 16.09 0.92
CA TYR A 5 -2.31 16.18 1.45
C TYR A 5 -1.33 16.23 0.27
N ASP A 6 -0.67 17.37 0.09
CA ASP A 6 0.46 17.50 -0.83
C ASP A 6 1.71 16.98 -0.14
N LEU A 7 2.34 15.95 -0.71
CA LEU A 7 3.52 15.30 -0.13
C LEU A 7 4.78 16.16 -0.20
N ASN A 8 4.73 17.23 -0.97
CA ASN A 8 5.85 18.19 -1.07
C ASN A 8 5.67 19.42 -0.17
N ASP A 9 4.52 19.58 0.49
CA ASP A 9 4.29 20.69 1.41
C ASP A 9 4.62 20.27 2.86
N PRO A 10 5.71 20.83 3.45
CA PRO A 10 6.10 20.50 4.82
C PRO A 10 5.03 20.79 5.87
N LYS A 11 4.02 21.61 5.56
CA LYS A 11 2.89 21.87 6.46
C LYS A 11 2.02 20.64 6.71
N ASN A 12 2.09 19.67 5.80
CA ASN A 12 1.39 18.40 5.95
C ASN A 12 2.15 17.39 6.82
N PHE A 13 3.38 17.68 7.20
CA PHE A 13 4.16 16.81 8.07
C PHE A 13 3.70 16.97 9.52
N ILE A 14 3.16 15.88 10.07
CA ILE A 14 2.71 15.83 11.46
C ILE A 14 3.89 15.66 12.39
N GLU A 15 4.84 14.84 11.98
CA GLU A 15 6.01 14.48 12.73
C GLU A 15 7.22 14.30 11.80
N GLN A 16 8.40 14.65 12.30
CA GLN A 16 9.67 14.37 11.65
C GLN A 16 10.56 13.63 12.62
N VAL A 17 11.01 12.44 12.25
CA VAL A 17 11.80 11.56 13.10
C VAL A 17 13.04 11.08 12.36
N ASP A 18 14.17 11.16 13.07
CA ASP A 18 15.39 10.45 12.67
C ASP A 18 15.41 9.08 13.36
N MET A 19 15.13 8.05 12.60
CA MET A 19 15.21 6.68 13.10
C MET A 19 16.68 6.29 13.29
N LYS A 20 17.00 5.80 14.49
CA LYS A 20 18.38 5.49 14.88
C LYS A 20 18.55 4.03 15.22
N ARG A 21 19.70 3.49 14.85
CA ARG A 21 20.20 2.21 15.34
C ARG A 21 20.56 2.32 16.83
N PRO A 22 20.71 1.18 17.53
CA PRO A 22 21.13 1.18 18.93
C PRO A 22 22.45 1.91 19.21
N ASP A 23 23.35 1.98 18.21
CA ASP A 23 24.61 2.72 18.29
C ASP A 23 24.47 4.24 18.06
N GLY A 24 23.24 4.71 17.87
CA GLY A 24 22.92 6.13 17.64
C GLY A 24 23.03 6.62 16.19
N ARG A 25 23.49 5.78 15.26
CA ARG A 25 23.55 6.15 13.84
C ARG A 25 22.15 6.25 13.25
N VAL A 26 21.86 7.34 12.55
CA VAL A 26 20.63 7.51 11.78
C VAL A 26 20.65 6.55 10.60
N PHE A 27 19.56 5.85 10.33
CA PHE A 27 19.39 5.00 9.15
C PHE A 27 18.21 5.42 8.29
N GLU A 28 17.29 6.22 8.84
CA GLU A 28 16.12 6.70 8.13
C GLU A 28 15.76 8.11 8.59
N HIS A 29 15.44 8.99 7.66
CA HIS A 29 14.75 10.25 7.89
C HIS A 29 13.30 10.07 7.49
N GLN A 30 12.39 10.15 8.43
CA GLN A 30 10.97 9.88 8.22
C GLN A 30 10.13 11.13 8.50
N HIS A 31 9.22 11.45 7.58
CA HIS A 31 8.16 12.42 7.79
C HIS A 31 6.82 11.70 7.82
N THR A 32 6.13 11.79 8.91
CA THR A 32 4.77 11.24 9.02
C THR A 32 3.76 12.27 8.52
N ILE A 33 2.93 11.87 7.57
CA ILE A 33 1.92 12.73 6.94
C ILE A 33 0.52 12.39 7.45
N LEU A 34 0.22 11.11 7.61
CA LEU A 34 -1.04 10.64 8.15
C LEU A 34 -0.77 9.76 9.36
N MET A 35 -1.46 10.05 10.45
CA MET A 35 -1.48 9.20 11.65
C MET A 35 -2.85 8.53 11.79
N PRO A 36 -2.92 7.35 12.37
CA PRO A 36 -4.17 6.71 12.70
C PRO A 36 -4.97 7.55 13.71
N GLU A 37 -6.22 7.81 13.41
CA GLU A 37 -7.15 8.44 14.37
C GLU A 37 -7.61 7.46 15.47
N ASN A 38 -7.52 6.17 15.17
CA ASN A 38 -7.87 5.07 16.07
C ASN A 38 -6.88 3.92 15.86
N PRO A 39 -6.24 3.39 16.91
CA PRO A 39 -5.17 2.38 16.79
C PRO A 39 -5.59 1.06 16.11
N ARG A 40 -6.83 0.87 15.78
CA ARG A 40 -7.29 -0.43 15.26
C ARG A 40 -7.75 -0.47 13.82
N ARG A 41 -7.74 0.62 13.03
CA ARG A 41 -8.26 0.62 11.63
C ARG A 41 -7.87 1.83 10.80
N ASN A 42 -6.74 2.43 10.98
CA ASN A 42 -6.36 3.62 10.22
C ASN A 42 -5.00 3.46 9.55
N PHE A 43 -4.85 4.18 8.46
CA PHE A 43 -3.63 4.17 7.67
C PHE A 43 -2.63 5.17 8.23
N CYS A 44 -1.39 4.75 8.35
CA CYS A 44 -0.25 5.63 8.47
C CYS A 44 0.37 5.84 7.08
N MET A 45 0.82 7.03 6.82
CA MET A 45 1.60 7.34 5.62
C MET A 45 2.84 8.11 6.00
N THR A 46 3.95 7.70 5.40
CA THR A 46 5.25 8.34 5.58
C THR A 46 5.88 8.75 4.26
N ASP A 47 6.65 9.82 4.29
CA ASP A 47 7.66 10.16 3.30
C ASP A 47 9.02 9.90 3.92
N SER A 48 9.76 8.93 3.41
CA SER A 48 10.96 8.44 4.04
C SER A 48 12.16 8.47 3.11
N ILE A 49 13.33 8.77 3.68
CA ILE A 49 14.62 8.62 3.05
C ILE A 49 15.44 7.63 3.87
N MET A 50 15.58 6.41 3.34
CA MET A 50 16.49 5.41 3.89
C MET A 50 17.91 5.74 3.48
N LEU A 51 18.81 5.78 4.45
CA LEU A 51 20.21 6.06 4.18
C LEU A 51 20.92 4.82 3.64
N LYS A 52 21.93 5.06 2.81
CA LYS A 52 22.78 3.98 2.27
C LYS A 52 23.25 3.03 3.37
N SER A 53 23.09 1.74 3.14
CA SER A 53 23.58 0.71 4.04
C SER A 53 25.10 0.72 4.13
N PRO A 54 25.71 0.51 5.31
CA PRO A 54 27.14 0.35 5.42
C PRO A 54 27.62 -0.82 4.54
N GLU A 55 28.80 -0.69 3.95
CA GLU A 55 29.37 -1.73 3.11
C GLU A 55 29.56 -3.02 3.89
N GLY A 56 29.12 -4.14 3.32
CA GLY A 56 29.17 -5.46 3.95
C GLY A 56 28.18 -5.68 5.08
N SER A 57 27.33 -4.69 5.39
CA SER A 57 26.26 -4.93 6.35
C SER A 57 25.18 -5.82 5.74
N PRO A 58 24.58 -6.71 6.53
CA PRO A 58 23.46 -7.51 6.07
C PRO A 58 22.16 -6.68 6.00
N PRO A 59 21.12 -7.19 5.30
CA PRO A 59 19.81 -6.59 5.32
C PRO A 59 19.22 -6.65 6.73
N ALA A 60 18.54 -5.58 7.14
CA ALA A 60 17.81 -5.56 8.41
C ALA A 60 16.51 -6.36 8.25
N MET A 61 16.59 -7.66 8.53
CA MET A 61 15.42 -8.55 8.42
C MET A 61 14.49 -8.38 9.60
N HIS A 62 13.19 -8.23 9.32
CA HIS A 62 12.16 -8.09 10.34
C HIS A 62 10.80 -8.64 9.86
N VAL A 63 9.85 -8.68 10.78
CA VAL A 63 8.48 -9.16 10.56
C VAL A 63 7.51 -8.20 11.23
N HIS A 64 6.45 -7.82 10.54
CA HIS A 64 5.30 -7.16 11.16
C HIS A 64 4.21 -8.18 11.44
N ARG A 65 3.61 -8.13 12.62
CA ARG A 65 2.54 -9.07 12.99
C ARG A 65 1.19 -8.69 12.43
N GLU A 66 0.88 -7.42 12.44
CA GLU A 66 -0.47 -6.93 12.18
C GLU A 66 -0.53 -5.98 10.99
N SER A 67 0.60 -5.34 10.65
CA SER A 67 0.66 -4.39 9.55
C SER A 67 1.14 -5.02 8.26
N TYR A 68 0.59 -4.57 7.16
CA TYR A 68 1.22 -4.68 5.86
C TYR A 68 1.91 -3.35 5.51
N GLU A 69 2.86 -3.42 4.59
CA GLU A 69 3.56 -2.25 4.09
C GLU A 69 3.47 -2.16 2.57
N ILE A 70 3.17 -0.96 2.09
CA ILE A 70 3.22 -0.61 0.68
C ILE A 70 4.23 0.51 0.51
N PHE A 71 5.24 0.31 -0.34
CA PHE A 71 6.22 1.34 -0.66
C PHE A 71 6.20 1.67 -2.14
N PHE A 72 6.06 2.94 -2.45
CA PHE A 72 6.33 3.49 -3.78
C PHE A 72 7.74 4.07 -3.77
N VAL A 73 8.64 3.48 -4.53
CA VAL A 73 10.06 3.88 -4.58
C VAL A 73 10.23 5.02 -5.57
N ASP A 74 10.58 6.20 -5.07
CA ASP A 74 10.73 7.41 -5.88
C ASP A 74 12.14 7.53 -6.48
N SER A 75 13.17 7.26 -5.67
CA SER A 75 14.56 7.38 -6.10
C SER A 75 15.47 6.44 -5.34
N GLY A 76 16.65 6.20 -5.89
CA GLY A 76 17.64 5.30 -5.33
C GLY A 76 17.40 3.84 -5.69
N GLY A 77 18.37 2.99 -5.33
CA GLY A 77 18.35 1.56 -5.60
C GLY A 77 18.66 0.72 -4.35
N MET A 78 17.93 -0.38 -4.20
CA MET A 78 18.10 -1.29 -3.09
C MET A 78 17.90 -2.74 -3.51
N ASP A 79 18.45 -3.67 -2.74
CA ASP A 79 18.05 -5.07 -2.80
C ASP A 79 16.93 -5.30 -1.77
N SER A 80 15.80 -5.85 -2.20
CA SER A 80 14.77 -6.36 -1.29
C SER A 80 14.96 -7.84 -1.05
N TYR A 81 14.81 -8.23 0.20
CA TYR A 81 14.93 -9.62 0.67
C TYR A 81 13.58 -10.06 1.24
N VAL A 82 13.01 -11.11 0.69
CA VAL A 82 11.69 -11.61 1.11
C VAL A 82 11.51 -13.07 0.73
N ASN A 83 11.00 -13.91 1.62
CA ASN A 83 10.68 -15.32 1.34
C ASN A 83 11.83 -16.11 0.68
N GLY A 84 13.08 -15.91 1.13
CA GLY A 84 14.24 -16.54 0.53
C GLY A 84 14.62 -16.03 -0.87
N GLN A 85 13.98 -14.96 -1.32
CA GLN A 85 14.29 -14.27 -2.57
C GLN A 85 15.07 -12.98 -2.29
N LYS A 86 15.94 -12.62 -3.22
CA LYS A 86 16.60 -11.32 -3.29
C LYS A 86 16.34 -10.74 -4.67
N ALA A 87 15.86 -9.50 -4.73
CA ALA A 87 15.66 -8.80 -6.00
C ALA A 87 16.09 -7.34 -5.91
N TYR A 88 16.68 -6.84 -7.00
CA TYR A 88 16.99 -5.43 -7.11
C TYR A 88 15.73 -4.60 -7.38
N VAL A 89 15.53 -3.58 -6.58
CA VAL A 89 14.40 -2.64 -6.65
C VAL A 89 14.91 -1.30 -7.16
N LYS A 90 14.26 -0.79 -8.19
CA LYS A 90 14.59 0.50 -8.84
C LYS A 90 13.48 1.53 -8.63
N PRO A 91 13.73 2.81 -8.91
CA PRO A 91 12.69 3.84 -8.93
C PRO A 91 11.48 3.45 -9.80
N GLY A 92 10.28 3.81 -9.34
CA GLY A 92 9.01 3.44 -9.97
C GLY A 92 8.49 2.05 -9.57
N SER A 93 9.25 1.27 -8.78
CA SER A 93 8.77 0.00 -8.24
C SER A 93 7.79 0.23 -7.09
N ILE A 94 6.85 -0.70 -6.95
CA ILE A 94 5.92 -0.77 -5.83
C ILE A 94 6.23 -2.04 -5.06
N LEU A 95 6.45 -1.93 -3.76
CA LEU A 95 6.66 -3.05 -2.87
C LEU A 95 5.41 -3.29 -2.03
N PHE A 96 5.14 -4.55 -1.76
CA PHE A 96 4.09 -4.96 -0.83
C PHE A 96 4.61 -6.08 0.06
N TYR A 97 4.70 -5.80 1.36
CA TYR A 97 5.04 -6.78 2.38
C TYR A 97 3.81 -7.13 3.21
N GLN A 98 3.60 -8.43 3.38
CA GLN A 98 2.44 -8.96 4.09
C GLN A 98 2.71 -9.04 5.59
N PRO A 99 1.66 -9.04 6.43
CA PRO A 99 1.81 -9.44 7.83
C PRO A 99 2.50 -10.80 7.95
N PHE A 100 3.35 -10.95 8.95
CA PHE A 100 4.14 -12.15 9.23
C PHE A 100 5.16 -12.55 8.15
N GLN A 101 5.36 -11.73 7.14
CA GLN A 101 6.35 -12.00 6.11
C GLN A 101 7.71 -11.43 6.51
N ALA A 102 8.70 -12.32 6.66
CA ALA A 102 10.07 -11.89 6.91
C ALA A 102 10.61 -11.15 5.67
N HIS A 103 11.02 -9.91 5.90
CA HIS A 103 11.55 -9.07 4.83
C HIS A 103 12.60 -8.10 5.36
N GLY A 104 13.36 -7.52 4.45
CA GLY A 104 14.37 -6.52 4.74
C GLY A 104 14.95 -5.94 3.46
N ALA A 105 15.84 -4.98 3.61
CA ALA A 105 16.47 -4.33 2.47
C ALA A 105 17.93 -4.00 2.73
N TYR A 106 18.71 -3.96 1.65
CA TYR A 106 20.05 -3.40 1.61
C TYR A 106 20.05 -2.22 0.63
N PHE A 107 20.37 -1.03 1.12
CA PHE A 107 20.31 0.21 0.36
C PHE A 107 21.68 0.51 -0.24
N HIS A 108 21.77 0.45 -1.57
CA HIS A 108 23.03 0.74 -2.31
C HIS A 108 23.38 2.24 -2.32
N GLU A 109 22.36 3.06 -2.15
CA GLU A 109 22.41 4.52 -2.06
C GLU A 109 21.26 4.99 -1.17
N ASN A 110 21.10 6.30 -0.97
CA ASN A 110 19.92 6.81 -0.27
C ASN A 110 18.68 6.56 -1.12
N VAL A 111 17.66 5.93 -0.54
CA VAL A 111 16.42 5.57 -1.21
C VAL A 111 15.28 6.39 -0.63
N LYS A 112 14.58 7.12 -1.50
CA LYS A 112 13.36 7.83 -1.14
C LYS A 112 12.15 6.99 -1.52
N PHE A 113 11.20 6.88 -0.60
CA PHE A 113 9.93 6.19 -0.85
C PHE A 113 8.76 6.81 -0.09
N ARG A 114 7.55 6.53 -0.58
CA ARG A 114 6.28 6.79 0.10
C ARG A 114 5.80 5.48 0.70
N GLY A 115 5.71 5.45 2.02
CA GLY A 115 5.23 4.29 2.77
C GLY A 115 3.76 4.44 3.16
N PHE A 116 2.97 3.39 2.93
CA PHE A 116 1.60 3.25 3.41
C PHE A 116 1.51 2.01 4.27
N PHE A 117 1.03 2.17 5.49
CA PHE A 117 0.95 1.11 6.47
C PHE A 117 -0.49 0.97 6.95
N HIS A 118 -0.89 -0.27 7.19
CA HIS A 118 -2.11 -0.54 7.94
C HIS A 118 -1.77 -0.52 9.43
N ASP A 119 -2.49 0.29 10.17
CA ASP A 119 -2.24 0.54 11.58
C ASP A 119 -0.99 1.39 11.89
N ARG A 120 -0.53 1.36 13.13
CA ARG A 120 0.52 2.24 13.62
C ARG A 120 1.89 1.88 13.07
N PRO A 121 2.76 2.87 12.98
CA PRO A 121 4.16 2.59 12.76
C PRO A 121 4.69 1.61 13.78
N TYR A 122 5.31 0.55 13.33
CA TYR A 122 5.80 -0.59 14.11
C TYR A 122 6.73 -0.23 15.27
N TYR A 123 7.41 0.91 15.19
CA TYR A 123 8.38 1.32 16.21
C TYR A 123 7.75 1.86 17.49
N GLU A 124 6.47 2.24 17.47
CA GLU A 124 5.80 2.77 18.67
C GLU A 124 5.24 1.68 19.59
N GLU A 125 4.90 0.52 19.06
CA GLU A 125 4.20 -0.53 19.80
C GLU A 125 4.85 -1.93 19.69
N GLY A 126 6.05 -2.03 19.12
CA GLY A 126 6.73 -3.32 19.00
C GLY A 126 6.04 -4.29 18.03
N ASP A 127 5.36 -3.78 16.98
CA ASP A 127 4.80 -4.62 15.93
C ASP A 127 5.90 -5.26 15.07
N ALA A 128 7.02 -4.57 14.90
CA ALA A 128 8.16 -5.12 14.18
C ALA A 128 9.06 -5.96 15.08
N TYR A 129 9.32 -7.16 14.63
CA TYR A 129 10.24 -8.08 15.27
C TYR A 129 11.46 -8.29 14.37
N PHE A 130 12.59 -7.74 14.77
CA PHE A 130 13.85 -7.95 14.07
C PHE A 130 14.35 -9.37 14.30
N LEU A 131 14.78 -10.03 13.23
CA LEU A 131 15.24 -11.40 13.31
C LEU A 131 16.69 -11.44 13.76
N LEU A 132 17.01 -12.29 14.77
CA LEU A 132 18.33 -12.40 15.41
C LEU A 132 19.48 -12.58 14.40
N HIS A 133 19.21 -13.28 13.31
CA HIS A 133 20.18 -13.55 12.25
C HIS A 133 20.07 -12.63 11.04
N SER A 134 19.42 -11.52 11.18
CA SER A 134 19.66 -10.45 10.24
C SER A 134 21.12 -10.01 10.24
N SER A 135 21.97 -10.78 10.92
CA SER A 135 23.42 -10.60 11.12
C SER A 135 23.80 -9.14 11.35
N ASN A 136 22.84 -8.32 11.72
CA ASN A 136 23.11 -6.98 12.18
C ASN A 136 23.10 -7.01 13.71
N PRO A 137 24.27 -7.06 14.37
CA PRO A 137 24.35 -7.08 15.84
C PRO A 137 23.77 -5.81 16.45
N ASP A 138 23.53 -4.79 15.64
CA ASP A 138 22.91 -3.53 16.07
C ASP A 138 21.37 -3.63 16.19
N PHE A 139 20.77 -4.66 15.59
CA PHE A 139 19.35 -5.01 15.79
C PHE A 139 19.28 -6.26 16.66
N LEU A 140 19.53 -6.07 17.94
CA LEU A 140 19.30 -7.12 18.90
C LEU A 140 17.80 -7.32 19.00
N LEU A 141 17.35 -8.50 18.63
CA LEU A 141 16.06 -8.97 19.08
C LEU A 141 16.04 -8.92 20.60
N ASP A 142 14.96 -8.40 21.12
CA ASP A 142 14.63 -8.65 22.52
C ASP A 142 14.64 -10.19 22.72
N PRO A 143 15.54 -10.72 23.54
CA PRO A 143 15.61 -12.15 23.77
C PRO A 143 14.35 -12.73 24.43
N GLU A 144 13.51 -11.86 24.98
CA GLU A 144 12.22 -12.22 25.58
C GLU A 144 11.07 -12.25 24.55
N LEU A 145 11.33 -11.87 23.28
CA LEU A 145 10.31 -11.96 22.24
C LEU A 145 9.86 -13.42 22.05
N PRO A 146 8.57 -13.72 22.27
CA PRO A 146 8.04 -15.06 22.11
C PRO A 146 7.90 -15.41 20.63
N LEU A 147 9.03 -15.67 19.97
CA LEU A 147 9.05 -16.12 18.56
C LEU A 147 8.20 -17.37 18.34
N ASP A 148 7.95 -18.12 19.41
CA ASP A 148 7.10 -19.31 19.40
C ASP A 148 5.64 -19.03 19.02
N ASN A 149 5.19 -17.79 19.13
CA ASN A 149 3.86 -17.37 18.72
C ASN A 149 3.79 -16.84 17.29
N LEU A 150 4.93 -16.72 16.59
CA LEU A 150 4.93 -16.32 15.20
C LEU A 150 4.54 -17.50 14.31
N PRO A 151 3.60 -17.34 13.36
CA PRO A 151 3.24 -18.39 12.41
C PRO A 151 4.41 -18.90 11.57
N MET A 152 5.49 -18.12 11.50
CA MET A 152 6.69 -18.41 10.72
C MET A 152 7.87 -18.92 11.56
N LYS A 153 7.68 -19.26 12.84
CA LYS A 153 8.76 -19.71 13.71
C LYS A 153 9.59 -20.85 13.12
N ASP A 154 8.91 -21.76 12.40
CA ASP A 154 9.53 -22.95 11.80
C ASP A 154 10.32 -22.64 10.51
N PHE A 155 10.15 -21.44 9.96
CA PHE A 155 10.87 -20.95 8.78
C PHE A 155 12.01 -19.99 9.14
N ILE A 156 12.14 -19.63 10.42
CA ILE A 156 13.21 -18.78 10.90
C ILE A 156 14.37 -19.71 11.32
N ASP A 157 15.22 -20.05 10.38
CA ASP A 157 16.49 -20.70 10.68
C ASP A 157 17.44 -19.70 11.33
N ARG A 158 17.69 -19.91 12.63
CA ARG A 158 18.55 -19.04 13.45
C ARG A 158 20.05 -19.36 13.31
N GLU A 159 20.38 -20.45 12.70
CA GLU A 159 21.74 -20.98 12.69
C GLU A 159 22.42 -20.91 11.31
N THR A 160 21.63 -20.86 10.24
CA THR A 160 22.15 -20.82 8.88
C THR A 160 22.10 -19.41 8.31
N PRO A 161 23.16 -18.88 7.70
CA PRO A 161 23.10 -17.64 6.95
C PRO A 161 22.00 -17.73 5.90
N TYR A 162 21.15 -16.71 5.80
CA TYR A 162 20.08 -16.69 4.82
C TYR A 162 20.65 -16.83 3.41
N ASN A 163 20.40 -17.97 2.79
CA ASN A 163 20.71 -18.20 1.39
C ASN A 163 19.55 -17.64 0.54
N TYR A 164 19.65 -16.39 0.17
CA TYR A 164 18.69 -15.79 -0.74
C TYR A 164 19.01 -16.15 -2.17
N LYS A 165 18.00 -16.65 -2.87
CA LYS A 165 18.05 -16.83 -4.30
C LYS A 165 17.84 -15.49 -4.99
N GLU A 166 18.80 -15.03 -5.76
CA GLU A 166 18.61 -13.87 -6.62
C GLU A 166 17.59 -14.18 -7.70
N VAL A 167 16.58 -13.31 -7.83
CA VAL A 167 15.51 -13.43 -8.81
C VAL A 167 15.32 -12.11 -9.55
N PRO A 168 14.88 -12.14 -10.81
CA PRO A 168 14.47 -10.93 -11.51
C PRO A 168 13.34 -10.21 -10.75
N PRO A 169 13.26 -8.87 -10.78
CA PRO A 169 12.22 -8.11 -10.06
C PRO A 169 10.80 -8.60 -10.34
N GLU A 170 10.52 -9.00 -11.57
CA GLU A 170 9.21 -9.51 -11.99
C GLU A 170 8.84 -10.88 -11.42
N GLN A 171 9.76 -11.58 -10.79
CA GLN A 171 9.55 -12.86 -10.12
C GLN A 171 9.58 -12.73 -8.60
N CYS A 172 9.94 -11.56 -8.07
CA CYS A 172 9.98 -11.34 -6.64
C CYS A 172 8.56 -11.17 -6.09
N SER A 173 8.25 -11.92 -5.05
CA SER A 173 6.89 -11.99 -4.49
C SER A 173 6.39 -10.70 -3.86
N CYS A 174 7.29 -9.78 -3.49
CA CYS A 174 6.90 -8.49 -2.92
C CYS A 174 6.81 -7.35 -3.94
N ILE A 175 7.37 -7.50 -5.14
CA ILE A 175 7.36 -6.43 -6.14
C ILE A 175 6.06 -6.48 -6.95
N ARG A 176 5.35 -5.37 -7.00
CA ARG A 176 4.10 -5.21 -7.74
C ARG A 176 4.34 -4.39 -9.00
N HIS A 177 3.70 -4.82 -10.09
CA HIS A 177 3.88 -4.19 -11.38
C HIS A 177 2.52 -3.78 -11.94
N ARG A 178 2.35 -2.49 -12.22
CA ARG A 178 1.16 -1.95 -12.89
C ARG A 178 0.91 -2.62 -14.25
N GLU A 179 1.98 -3.02 -14.93
CA GLU A 179 1.92 -3.66 -16.24
C GLU A 179 1.62 -5.17 -16.16
N ARG A 180 1.67 -5.75 -14.97
CA ARG A 180 1.38 -7.17 -14.69
C ARG A 180 0.47 -7.31 -13.48
N PRO A 181 -0.75 -6.76 -13.55
CA PRO A 181 -1.67 -6.83 -12.42
C PRO A 181 -2.15 -8.27 -12.21
N MET A 182 -2.58 -8.59 -11.01
CA MET A 182 -3.22 -9.88 -10.68
C MET A 182 -4.57 -10.05 -11.38
N ALA A 183 -5.28 -8.95 -11.57
CA ALA A 183 -6.52 -8.89 -12.36
C ALA A 183 -6.68 -7.51 -12.97
N GLN A 184 -7.39 -7.43 -14.09
CA GLN A 184 -7.67 -6.19 -14.79
C GLN A 184 -9.11 -6.17 -15.30
N PHE A 185 -9.75 -5.02 -15.14
CA PHE A 185 -11.13 -4.78 -15.61
C PHE A 185 -11.20 -3.43 -16.33
N ASN A 186 -11.88 -3.43 -17.46
CA ASN A 186 -12.16 -2.21 -18.21
C ASN A 186 -13.54 -1.69 -17.82
N LEU A 187 -13.58 -0.47 -17.30
CA LEU A 187 -14.79 0.18 -16.87
C LEU A 187 -15.31 1.11 -17.95
N GLU A 188 -16.62 1.25 -18.04
CA GLU A 188 -17.25 2.23 -18.94
C GLU A 188 -16.78 3.64 -18.60
N GLY A 189 -16.70 4.51 -19.61
CA GLY A 189 -16.18 5.88 -19.41
C GLY A 189 -14.66 5.99 -19.45
N GLY A 190 -13.93 4.89 -19.71
CA GLY A 190 -12.50 4.94 -19.98
C GLY A 190 -11.60 4.83 -18.75
N CYS A 191 -11.91 3.92 -17.86
CA CYS A 191 -11.01 3.56 -16.75
C CYS A 191 -10.61 2.09 -16.84
N THR A 192 -9.34 1.81 -16.63
CA THR A 192 -8.83 0.46 -16.43
C THR A 192 -8.48 0.28 -14.95
N ALA A 193 -9.19 -0.62 -14.27
CA ALA A 193 -8.93 -0.98 -12.89
C ALA A 193 -8.01 -2.21 -12.84
N LYS A 194 -6.87 -2.08 -12.20
CA LYS A 194 -5.82 -3.10 -12.10
C LYS A 194 -5.59 -3.47 -10.65
N MET A 195 -5.84 -4.72 -10.28
CA MET A 195 -5.56 -5.21 -8.93
C MET A 195 -4.08 -5.58 -8.82
N LEU A 196 -3.39 -4.99 -7.86
CA LEU A 196 -1.97 -5.24 -7.60
C LEU A 196 -1.76 -6.16 -6.40
N THR A 197 -2.70 -6.16 -5.45
CA THR A 197 -2.67 -7.03 -4.28
C THR A 197 -4.07 -7.46 -3.95
N GLY A 198 -4.26 -8.76 -3.74
CA GLY A 198 -5.53 -9.34 -3.35
C GLY A 198 -5.63 -9.52 -1.83
N ARG A 199 -6.83 -9.40 -1.29
CA ARG A 199 -7.09 -9.58 0.16
C ARG A 199 -6.65 -10.94 0.71
N TRP A 200 -6.54 -11.95 -0.13
CA TRP A 200 -6.04 -13.28 0.26
C TRP A 200 -4.55 -13.33 0.54
N GLU A 201 -3.79 -12.30 0.12
CA GLU A 201 -2.36 -12.18 0.41
C GLU A 201 -2.08 -11.53 1.78
N ASN A 202 -3.08 -10.91 2.41
CA ASN A 202 -2.88 -10.09 3.60
C ASN A 202 -3.98 -10.30 4.66
N SER A 203 -4.46 -11.51 4.80
CA SER A 203 -5.48 -11.88 5.78
C SER A 203 -6.79 -11.07 5.69
N GLY A 204 -7.09 -10.54 4.51
CA GLY A 204 -8.31 -9.77 4.26
C GLY A 204 -8.21 -8.30 4.62
N LEU A 205 -7.01 -7.77 4.88
CA LEU A 205 -6.83 -6.39 5.33
C LEU A 205 -7.06 -5.37 4.21
N CYS A 206 -6.59 -5.64 3.00
CA CYS A 206 -6.81 -4.72 1.87
C CYS A 206 -6.81 -5.41 0.49
N GLU A 207 -7.33 -4.70 -0.48
CA GLU A 207 -7.05 -4.87 -1.90
C GLU A 207 -6.38 -3.59 -2.39
N MET A 208 -5.21 -3.69 -3.01
CA MET A 208 -4.57 -2.52 -3.63
C MET A 208 -4.92 -2.47 -5.11
N TRP A 209 -5.43 -1.34 -5.55
CA TRP A 209 -5.85 -1.10 -6.92
C TRP A 209 -5.12 0.07 -7.55
N CYS A 210 -4.84 -0.04 -8.83
CA CYS A 210 -4.42 1.06 -9.69
C CYS A 210 -5.54 1.36 -10.68
N PHE A 211 -6.02 2.60 -10.71
CA PHE A 211 -7.00 3.10 -11.66
C PHE A 211 -6.31 3.99 -12.68
N GLU A 212 -6.24 3.51 -13.93
CA GLU A 212 -5.79 4.28 -15.06
C GLU A 212 -7.01 4.87 -15.75
N MET A 213 -7.17 6.18 -15.63
CA MET A 213 -8.38 6.89 -16.04
C MET A 213 -8.12 7.78 -17.26
N LYS A 214 -8.99 7.73 -18.22
CA LYS A 214 -9.06 8.72 -19.30
C LYS A 214 -9.73 9.99 -18.81
N LYS A 215 -9.34 11.12 -19.39
CA LYS A 215 -10.01 12.40 -19.16
C LYS A 215 -11.52 12.26 -19.27
N GLY A 216 -12.25 12.76 -18.27
CA GLY A 216 -13.70 12.72 -18.20
C GLY A 216 -14.28 11.49 -17.49
N PHE A 217 -13.46 10.46 -17.17
CA PHE A 217 -13.92 9.37 -16.33
C PHE A 217 -14.34 9.91 -14.96
N SER A 218 -15.48 9.45 -14.46
CA SER A 218 -15.96 9.85 -13.15
C SER A 218 -16.60 8.70 -12.39
N ALA A 219 -16.48 8.75 -11.08
CA ALA A 219 -17.15 7.84 -10.16
C ALA A 219 -17.72 8.62 -8.98
N GLU A 220 -18.88 8.20 -8.50
CA GLU A 220 -19.50 8.82 -7.33
C GLU A 220 -20.04 7.79 -6.35
N SER A 221 -20.03 8.12 -5.07
CA SER A 221 -20.73 7.38 -4.05
C SER A 221 -21.83 8.26 -3.47
N ASP A 222 -23.06 7.89 -3.73
CA ASP A 222 -24.28 8.54 -3.23
C ASP A 222 -24.66 8.05 -1.82
N LYS A 223 -24.00 7.00 -1.35
CA LYS A 223 -24.11 6.46 0.00
C LYS A 223 -22.80 6.63 0.73
N TYR A 224 -22.87 6.47 2.03
CA TYR A 224 -21.70 6.59 2.88
C TYR A 224 -20.93 5.27 2.97
N PRO A 225 -19.80 5.09 2.27
CA PRO A 225 -19.00 3.89 2.41
C PRO A 225 -18.57 3.66 3.86
N LYS A 226 -18.56 2.42 4.29
CA LYS A 226 -18.19 2.06 5.66
C LYS A 226 -16.68 2.12 5.92
N ILE A 227 -15.91 2.35 4.88
CA ILE A 227 -14.44 2.38 4.93
C ILE A 227 -13.91 3.79 4.73
N THR A 228 -12.70 4.01 5.18
CA THR A 228 -11.89 5.16 4.79
C THR A 228 -11.17 4.83 3.50
N ASP A 229 -11.32 5.68 2.48
CA ASP A 229 -10.54 5.55 1.25
C ASP A 229 -9.24 6.35 1.39
N LEU A 230 -8.18 5.79 0.86
CA LEU A 230 -6.88 6.44 0.76
C LEU A 230 -6.39 6.32 -0.67
N TYR A 231 -6.42 7.43 -1.37
CA TYR A 231 -6.00 7.51 -2.76
C TYR A 231 -4.67 8.24 -2.88
N TYR A 232 -3.74 7.65 -3.62
CA TYR A 232 -2.49 8.28 -4.00
C TYR A 232 -2.49 8.57 -5.50
N VAL A 233 -2.39 9.85 -5.88
CA VAL A 233 -2.35 10.28 -7.29
C VAL A 233 -0.90 10.36 -7.74
N THR A 234 -0.54 9.58 -8.74
CA THR A 234 0.83 9.54 -9.29
C THR A 234 0.96 10.21 -10.66
N GLU A 235 -0.15 10.35 -11.38
CA GLU A 235 -0.16 11.00 -12.70
C GLU A 235 -1.46 11.78 -12.90
N GLY A 236 -1.36 12.95 -13.51
CA GLY A 236 -2.52 13.74 -13.94
C GLY A 236 -3.19 14.56 -12.86
N GLU A 237 -4.42 14.97 -13.15
CA GLU A 237 -5.24 15.80 -12.26
C GLU A 237 -6.63 15.20 -12.11
N ILE A 238 -7.09 15.08 -10.86
CA ILE A 238 -8.38 14.52 -10.50
C ILE A 238 -9.12 15.52 -9.62
N LYS A 239 -10.32 15.91 -10.03
CA LYS A 239 -11.20 16.71 -9.21
C LYS A 239 -11.98 15.83 -8.26
N PHE A 240 -11.90 16.12 -6.98
CA PHE A 240 -12.71 15.51 -5.94
C PHE A 240 -13.78 16.47 -5.46
N ARG A 241 -14.95 15.92 -5.17
CA ARG A 241 -15.99 16.57 -4.38
C ARG A 241 -16.30 15.67 -3.20
N VAL A 242 -16.08 16.21 -2.01
CA VAL A 242 -16.30 15.52 -0.73
C VAL A 242 -17.24 16.38 0.12
N TYR A 243 -18.45 15.91 0.34
CA TYR A 243 -19.55 16.78 0.83
C TYR A 243 -19.72 18.02 -0.06
N ASN A 244 -19.48 19.19 0.51
CA ASN A 244 -19.59 20.49 -0.16
C ASN A 244 -18.23 21.09 -0.53
N GLU A 245 -17.15 20.38 -0.28
CA GLU A 245 -15.80 20.81 -0.62
C GLU A 245 -15.40 20.23 -1.98
N GLU A 246 -14.85 21.07 -2.85
CA GLU A 246 -14.24 20.66 -4.12
C GLU A 246 -12.76 21.05 -4.10
N PHE A 247 -11.94 20.11 -4.56
CA PHE A 247 -10.51 20.33 -4.70
C PHE A 247 -9.95 19.49 -5.85
N ILE A 248 -8.73 19.83 -6.30
CA ILE A 248 -8.02 19.09 -7.34
C ILE A 248 -6.82 18.42 -6.70
N ALA A 249 -6.78 17.09 -6.80
CA ALA A 249 -5.61 16.31 -6.49
C ALA A 249 -4.76 16.15 -7.75
N LYS A 250 -3.45 16.29 -7.59
CA LYS A 250 -2.44 16.20 -8.64
C LYS A 250 -1.43 15.11 -8.31
N THR A 251 -0.46 14.93 -9.18
CA THR A 251 0.71 14.09 -8.89
C THR A 251 1.33 14.45 -7.53
N GLU A 252 1.73 13.45 -6.76
CA GLU A 252 2.24 13.58 -5.38
C GLU A 252 1.20 14.08 -4.36
N HIS A 253 -0.09 13.95 -4.65
CA HIS A 253 -1.14 14.21 -3.69
C HIS A 253 -1.74 12.91 -3.16
N VAL A 254 -2.04 12.91 -1.86
CA VAL A 254 -2.84 11.88 -1.21
C VAL A 254 -4.19 12.46 -0.81
N VAL A 255 -5.24 11.68 -1.05
CA VAL A 255 -6.61 12.03 -0.68
C VAL A 255 -7.12 11.01 0.33
N LYS A 256 -7.38 11.46 1.57
CA LYS A 256 -7.98 10.65 2.64
C LYS A 256 -9.44 11.04 2.78
N ILE A 257 -10.34 10.11 2.52
CA ILE A 257 -11.78 10.33 2.66
C ILE A 257 -12.31 9.40 3.76
N PRO A 258 -12.76 9.95 4.89
CA PRO A 258 -13.26 9.15 6.00
C PRO A 258 -14.48 8.32 5.60
N ARG A 259 -14.68 7.21 6.29
CA ARG A 259 -15.91 6.44 6.19
C ARG A 259 -17.15 7.31 6.40
N TRP A 260 -18.27 6.90 5.81
CA TRP A 260 -19.57 7.61 5.89
C TRP A 260 -19.56 8.99 5.21
N THR A 261 -18.59 9.26 4.33
CA THR A 261 -18.45 10.55 3.65
C THR A 261 -18.84 10.41 2.18
N PRO A 262 -19.87 11.12 1.69
CA PRO A 262 -20.23 11.11 0.27
C PRO A 262 -19.12 11.75 -0.55
N ARG A 263 -18.85 11.17 -1.71
CA ARG A 263 -17.73 11.57 -2.55
C ARG A 263 -17.99 11.34 -4.02
N ARG A 264 -17.38 12.17 -4.83
CA ARG A 264 -17.28 12.02 -6.26
C ARG A 264 -15.87 12.40 -6.69
N PHE A 265 -15.36 11.74 -7.71
CA PHE A 265 -14.16 12.20 -8.39
C PHE A 265 -14.33 12.15 -9.91
N GLU A 266 -13.55 12.98 -10.60
CA GLU A 266 -13.55 13.11 -12.05
C GLU A 266 -12.12 13.39 -12.54
N ALA A 267 -11.63 12.60 -13.47
CA ALA A 267 -10.33 12.80 -14.11
C ALA A 267 -10.38 14.02 -15.04
N LEU A 268 -9.65 15.08 -14.70
CA LEU A 268 -9.57 16.29 -15.52
C LEU A 268 -8.59 16.15 -16.69
N THR A 269 -7.62 15.28 -16.53
CA THR A 269 -6.67 14.82 -17.55
C THR A 269 -6.65 13.29 -17.56
N ASP A 270 -5.90 12.66 -18.46
CA ASP A 270 -5.52 11.26 -18.26
C ASP A 270 -4.77 11.20 -16.93
N ALA A 271 -5.14 10.25 -16.07
CA ALA A 271 -4.67 10.21 -14.67
C ALA A 271 -4.45 8.78 -14.17
N VAL A 272 -3.54 8.64 -13.22
CA VAL A 272 -3.29 7.39 -12.49
C VAL A 272 -3.46 7.62 -11.01
N MET A 273 -4.27 6.80 -10.39
CA MET A 273 -4.58 6.84 -8.96
C MET A 273 -4.51 5.44 -8.37
N TYR A 274 -3.87 5.32 -7.23
CA TYR A 274 -3.85 4.08 -6.45
C TYR A 274 -4.82 4.19 -5.28
N ASP A 275 -5.65 3.17 -5.11
CA ASP A 275 -6.39 2.93 -3.86
C ASP A 275 -5.53 2.02 -3.00
N VAL A 276 -4.97 2.58 -1.93
CA VAL A 276 -4.02 1.91 -1.04
C VAL A 276 -4.60 1.61 0.33
N GLY A 277 -5.85 1.99 0.57
CA GLY A 277 -6.43 1.98 1.90
C GLY A 277 -7.81 1.36 2.03
N GLY A 278 -8.42 0.99 0.95
CA GLY A 278 -9.77 0.49 0.97
C GLY A 278 -9.86 -1.02 1.19
N MET A 279 -10.97 -1.45 1.78
CA MET A 279 -11.44 -2.83 1.73
C MET A 279 -12.77 -2.93 0.99
N PRO A 280 -12.96 -2.33 -0.16
CA PRO A 280 -14.07 -2.74 -0.97
C PRO A 280 -13.73 -4.12 -1.52
N MET A 281 -14.73 -4.94 -1.65
CA MET A 281 -14.58 -6.22 -2.34
C MET A 281 -14.60 -5.98 -3.86
N TRP A 282 -13.72 -5.10 -4.34
CA TRP A 282 -13.68 -4.67 -5.73
C TRP A 282 -13.50 -5.84 -6.68
N TYR A 283 -12.58 -6.76 -6.35
CA TYR A 283 -12.32 -7.91 -7.20
C TYR A 283 -13.59 -8.75 -7.42
N SER A 284 -14.28 -9.12 -6.35
CA SER A 284 -15.51 -9.91 -6.45
C SER A 284 -16.63 -9.12 -7.14
N TYR A 285 -16.71 -7.83 -6.90
CA TYR A 285 -17.67 -6.95 -7.58
C TYR A 285 -17.44 -6.90 -9.08
N PHE A 286 -16.20 -6.71 -9.52
CA PHE A 286 -15.87 -6.64 -10.95
C PHE A 286 -16.06 -7.99 -11.65
N LEU A 287 -15.73 -9.12 -10.99
CA LEU A 287 -16.01 -10.45 -11.54
C LEU A 287 -17.51 -10.68 -11.79
N ASP A 288 -18.34 -10.36 -10.81
CA ASP A 288 -19.80 -10.51 -10.97
C ASP A 288 -20.33 -9.54 -12.03
N ARG A 289 -19.78 -8.32 -12.11
CA ARG A 289 -20.13 -7.35 -13.15
C ARG A 289 -19.83 -7.89 -14.56
N GLU A 290 -18.63 -8.39 -14.79
CA GLU A 290 -18.24 -9.01 -16.07
C GLU A 290 -19.13 -10.24 -16.38
N SER A 291 -19.44 -11.04 -15.37
CA SER A 291 -20.32 -12.19 -15.53
C SER A 291 -21.73 -11.78 -15.95
N ILE A 292 -22.27 -10.71 -15.40
CA ILE A 292 -23.58 -10.16 -15.79
C ILE A 292 -23.54 -9.70 -17.24
N HIS A 293 -22.52 -8.96 -17.64
CA HIS A 293 -22.37 -8.51 -19.03
C HIS A 293 -22.23 -9.67 -20.01
N GLY A 294 -21.42 -10.68 -19.68
CA GLY A 294 -21.14 -11.82 -20.56
C GLY A 294 -22.23 -12.88 -20.59
N LEU A 295 -22.80 -13.21 -19.43
CA LEU A 295 -23.73 -14.35 -19.31
C LEU A 295 -25.22 -13.96 -19.25
N ALA A 296 -25.51 -12.71 -18.88
CA ALA A 296 -26.87 -12.22 -18.72
C ALA A 296 -27.03 -10.77 -19.21
N PRO A 297 -26.73 -10.46 -20.48
CA PRO A 297 -26.67 -9.09 -20.98
C PRO A 297 -28.00 -8.34 -20.86
N GLU A 298 -29.14 -9.03 -20.85
CA GLU A 298 -30.43 -8.39 -20.61
C GLU A 298 -30.55 -7.86 -19.18
N ARG A 299 -29.95 -8.53 -18.19
CA ARG A 299 -29.88 -8.04 -16.81
C ARG A 299 -28.99 -6.82 -16.68
N ALA A 300 -27.96 -6.70 -17.51
CA ALA A 300 -27.09 -5.52 -17.51
C ALA A 300 -27.84 -4.23 -17.86
N LYS A 301 -28.98 -4.32 -18.54
CA LYS A 301 -29.84 -3.18 -18.89
C LYS A 301 -30.77 -2.73 -17.74
N ASP A 302 -30.94 -3.57 -16.72
CA ASP A 302 -31.81 -3.28 -15.59
C ASP A 302 -31.02 -2.60 -14.45
N PRO A 303 -31.35 -1.35 -14.09
CA PRO A 303 -30.71 -0.63 -12.97
C PRO A 303 -30.79 -1.38 -11.63
N LYS A 304 -31.82 -2.17 -11.40
CA LYS A 304 -31.99 -2.95 -10.17
C LYS A 304 -30.90 -4.04 -10.04
N THR A 305 -30.42 -4.57 -11.17
CA THR A 305 -29.30 -5.52 -11.17
C THR A 305 -28.06 -4.89 -10.54
N TRP A 306 -27.71 -3.69 -10.94
CA TRP A 306 -26.55 -2.96 -10.42
C TRP A 306 -26.72 -2.53 -8.96
N GLU A 307 -27.93 -2.13 -8.58
CA GLU A 307 -28.24 -1.86 -7.19
C GLU A 307 -28.07 -3.10 -6.31
N THR A 308 -28.55 -4.24 -6.78
CA THR A 308 -28.43 -5.51 -6.07
C THR A 308 -26.96 -5.93 -5.94
N LEU A 309 -26.18 -5.77 -7.02
CA LEU A 309 -24.76 -6.09 -7.03
C LEU A 309 -23.98 -5.22 -6.03
N ARG A 310 -24.21 -3.90 -6.05
CA ARG A 310 -23.61 -2.99 -5.09
C ARG A 310 -23.93 -3.34 -3.63
N LYS A 311 -25.20 -3.67 -3.36
CA LYS A 311 -25.62 -4.13 -2.02
C LYS A 311 -24.92 -5.41 -1.58
N LYS A 312 -24.75 -6.36 -2.50
CA LYS A 312 -24.09 -7.65 -2.22
C LYS A 312 -22.68 -7.46 -1.68
N PHE A 313 -21.93 -6.53 -2.27
CA PHE A 313 -20.53 -6.31 -1.94
C PHE A 313 -20.28 -5.07 -1.05
N ASP A 314 -21.34 -4.39 -0.61
CA ASP A 314 -21.27 -3.13 0.13
C ASP A 314 -20.48 -2.04 -0.61
N ILE A 315 -20.49 -2.09 -1.93
CA ILE A 315 -19.86 -1.12 -2.82
C ILE A 315 -20.91 -0.09 -3.22
N HIS A 316 -20.68 1.15 -2.88
CA HIS A 316 -21.63 2.24 -3.08
C HIS A 316 -21.26 3.20 -4.21
N TYR A 317 -20.22 2.86 -4.97
CA TYR A 317 -19.83 3.62 -6.14
C TYR A 317 -20.73 3.34 -7.34
N LYS A 318 -21.08 4.38 -8.05
CA LYS A 318 -21.56 4.34 -9.43
C LYS A 318 -20.35 4.55 -10.33
N LEU A 319 -19.96 3.50 -11.01
CA LEU A 319 -18.84 3.45 -11.93
C LEU A 319 -19.36 3.38 -13.36
#